data_6156aecce561e1c7a5b2fff09e6fb5a7
#
_entry.id   6156aecce561e1c7a5b2fff09e6fb5a7
#
_cell.length_a   1.000
_cell.length_b   1.000
_cell.length_c   1.000
_cell.angle_alpha   90.00
_cell.angle_beta   90.00
_cell.angle_gamma   90.00
#
_symmetry.space_group_name_H-M   'P 1'
#
loop_
_entity.id
_entity.type
_entity.pdbx_description
1 polymer ?
#
loop_
_entity_poly.entity_id
_entity_poly.type
_entity_poly.pdbx_seq_one_letter_code
_entity_poly.pdbx_strand_id
1 'polypeptide(L)'
;RLSELHDTEAEHMRLRSSEMQPVAPAPWITPKPLKDCTVAIISTAGLHRRTDVPFKVGAVDYRLIPGDADFGDLVVSHISTNFDRSAYQQDPNIWFPLDRLREMAADGEIGGVSSWHYSFMGAQPNHDALSKAGEEVGRLLVAGEVDVALMVPV
;
A
#
# COMPACT_ATOMS: atom_id res chain seq x y z
N ARG A 1 -2.38 22.82 2.72
CA ARG A 1 -3.55 23.13 3.57
C ARG A 1 -4.75 23.36 2.67
N LEU A 2 -6.00 23.09 3.14
CA LEU A 2 -7.21 23.32 2.34
C LEU A 2 -7.35 24.77 1.86
N SER A 3 -6.79 25.70 2.60
CA SER A 3 -6.76 27.14 2.23
C SER A 3 -5.79 27.49 1.10
N GLU A 4 -4.95 26.56 0.69
CA GLU A 4 -3.95 26.74 -0.38
C GLU A 4 -4.42 26.09 -1.71
N LEU A 5 -5.54 25.35 -1.66
CA LEU A 5 -6.15 24.74 -2.82
C LEU A 5 -7.12 25.71 -3.51
N HIS A 6 -7.35 25.48 -4.81
CA HIS A 6 -8.44 26.15 -5.51
C HIS A 6 -9.77 25.81 -4.85
N ASP A 7 -10.73 26.76 -4.83
CA ASP A 7 -12.00 26.62 -4.10
C ASP A 7 -12.76 25.34 -4.44
N THR A 8 -12.81 24.95 -5.71
CA THR A 8 -13.45 23.72 -6.18
C THR A 8 -12.77 22.46 -5.64
N GLU A 9 -11.46 22.45 -5.53
CA GLU A 9 -10.70 21.32 -4.97
C GLU A 9 -10.89 21.24 -3.45
N ALA A 10 -10.84 22.39 -2.79
CA ALA A 10 -11.08 22.48 -1.34
C ALA A 10 -12.50 22.03 -0.98
N GLU A 11 -13.49 22.38 -1.78
CA GLU A 11 -14.87 21.93 -1.60
C GLU A 11 -15.02 20.43 -1.84
N HIS A 12 -14.41 19.91 -2.91
CA HIS A 12 -14.37 18.46 -3.16
C HIS A 12 -13.76 17.67 -2.00
N MET A 13 -12.65 18.15 -1.45
CA MET A 13 -11.99 17.50 -0.31
C MET A 13 -12.84 17.56 0.96
N ARG A 14 -13.55 18.68 1.22
CA ARG A 14 -14.49 18.78 2.35
C ARG A 14 -15.65 17.81 2.19
N LEU A 15 -16.23 17.72 0.98
CA LEU A 15 -17.32 16.79 0.68
C LEU A 15 -16.87 15.34 0.93
N ARG A 16 -15.74 14.95 0.37
CA ARG A 16 -15.16 13.61 0.60
C ARG A 16 -14.93 13.32 2.07
N SER A 17 -14.38 14.28 2.81
CA SER A 17 -14.16 14.13 4.26
C SER A 17 -15.46 13.94 5.02
N SER A 18 -16.55 14.61 4.62
CA SER A 18 -17.85 14.47 5.29
C SER A 18 -18.55 13.13 4.99
N GLU A 19 -18.21 12.47 3.88
CA GLU A 19 -18.73 11.16 3.49
C GLU A 19 -17.98 10.00 4.18
N MET A 20 -16.81 10.27 4.76
CA MET A 20 -16.02 9.23 5.42
C MET A 20 -16.70 8.76 6.71
N GLN A 21 -16.88 7.45 6.80
CA GLN A 21 -17.37 6.84 8.04
C GLN A 21 -16.26 6.86 9.09
N PRO A 22 -16.60 7.13 10.37
CA PRO A 22 -15.63 7.02 11.45
C PRO A 22 -15.11 5.58 11.53
N VAL A 23 -13.80 5.44 11.53
CA VAL A 23 -13.15 4.15 11.75
C VAL A 23 -13.01 3.95 13.26
N ALA A 24 -13.43 2.78 13.75
CA ALA A 24 -13.23 2.44 15.15
C ALA A 24 -11.72 2.46 15.48
N PRO A 25 -11.32 3.03 16.62
CA PRO A 25 -9.93 3.05 17.02
C PRO A 25 -9.42 1.63 17.22
N ALA A 26 -8.33 1.28 16.52
CA ALA A 26 -7.63 0.02 16.77
C ALA A 26 -6.84 0.10 18.09
N PRO A 27 -6.67 -1.01 18.82
CA PRO A 27 -5.83 -1.01 19.99
C PRO A 27 -4.38 -0.69 19.63
N TRP A 28 -3.76 0.21 20.41
CA TRP A 28 -2.34 0.46 20.27
C TRP A 28 -1.56 -0.72 20.88
N ILE A 29 -0.62 -1.28 20.13
CA ILE A 29 0.27 -2.34 20.59
C ILE A 29 1.71 -1.82 20.65
N THR A 30 2.48 -2.32 21.61
CA THR A 30 3.92 -2.05 21.65
C THR A 30 4.62 -3.07 20.75
N PRO A 31 5.26 -2.63 19.64
CA PRO A 31 5.94 -3.55 18.74
C PRO A 31 7.26 -4.07 19.37
N LYS A 32 7.82 -5.13 18.77
CA LYS A 32 9.22 -5.51 18.97
C LYS A 32 10.16 -4.37 18.54
N PRO A 33 11.44 -4.38 18.97
CA PRO A 33 12.46 -3.53 18.34
C PRO A 33 12.48 -3.73 16.81
N LEU A 34 12.57 -2.66 16.05
CA LEU A 34 12.45 -2.72 14.58
C LEU A 34 13.46 -3.68 13.93
N LYS A 35 14.68 -3.75 14.49
CA LYS A 35 15.74 -4.68 14.06
C LYS A 35 15.35 -6.16 14.18
N ASP A 36 14.31 -6.49 14.94
CA ASP A 36 13.81 -7.85 15.13
C ASP A 36 12.49 -8.09 14.38
N CYS A 37 12.01 -7.09 13.61
CA CYS A 37 10.73 -7.13 12.91
C CYS A 37 10.87 -7.57 11.45
N THR A 38 9.98 -8.48 11.03
CA THR A 38 9.72 -8.76 9.62
C THR A 38 8.72 -7.73 9.07
N VAL A 39 9.08 -7.06 7.98
CA VAL A 39 8.30 -5.96 7.40
C VAL A 39 7.68 -6.38 6.07
N ALA A 40 6.37 -6.16 5.91
CA ALA A 40 5.67 -6.27 4.63
C ALA A 40 5.21 -4.90 4.14
N ILE A 41 5.08 -4.73 2.81
CA ILE A 41 4.50 -3.55 2.19
C ILE A 41 3.03 -3.84 1.84
N ILE A 42 2.15 -2.88 2.13
CA ILE A 42 0.79 -2.82 1.59
C ILE A 42 0.68 -1.49 0.84
N SER A 43 0.58 -1.54 -0.49
CA SER A 43 0.51 -0.34 -1.33
C SER A 43 -0.82 -0.26 -2.06
N THR A 44 -1.31 0.95 -2.29
CA THR A 44 -2.49 1.21 -3.15
C THR A 44 -2.11 1.63 -4.57
N ALA A 45 -0.88 1.37 -4.99
CA ALA A 45 -0.36 1.76 -6.31
C ALA A 45 -0.94 0.96 -7.49
N GLY A 46 -1.77 -0.06 -7.25
CA GLY A 46 -2.30 -0.91 -8.32
C GLY A 46 -1.23 -1.74 -9.03
N LEU A 47 -0.22 -2.16 -8.28
CA LEU A 47 0.88 -2.99 -8.76
C LEU A 47 0.45 -4.44 -8.96
N HIS A 48 0.96 -5.06 -10.02
CA HIS A 48 0.84 -6.49 -10.23
C HIS A 48 2.02 -7.00 -11.08
N ARG A 49 2.28 -8.30 -11.07
CA ARG A 49 3.25 -8.90 -11.98
C ARG A 49 2.71 -8.88 -13.40
N ARG A 50 3.59 -8.91 -14.41
CA ARG A 50 3.20 -8.99 -15.84
C ARG A 50 2.32 -10.20 -16.16
N THR A 51 2.44 -11.27 -15.37
CA THR A 51 1.68 -12.51 -15.53
C THR A 51 0.34 -12.50 -14.80
N ASP A 52 0.09 -11.54 -13.94
CA ASP A 52 -1.15 -11.45 -13.16
C ASP A 52 -2.27 -10.81 -13.99
N VAL A 53 -3.50 -11.05 -13.57
CA VAL A 53 -4.66 -10.34 -14.12
C VAL A 53 -4.58 -8.87 -13.70
N PRO A 54 -4.60 -7.90 -14.65
CA PRO A 54 -4.59 -6.49 -14.31
C PRO A 54 -5.77 -6.08 -13.42
N PHE A 55 -5.58 -5.02 -12.63
CA PHE A 55 -6.68 -4.44 -11.88
C PHE A 55 -7.71 -3.79 -12.82
N LYS A 56 -8.97 -3.93 -12.45
CA LYS A 56 -10.10 -3.23 -13.09
C LYS A 56 -10.49 -2.00 -12.28
N VAL A 57 -11.23 -1.10 -12.92
CA VAL A 57 -11.86 0.04 -12.22
C VAL A 57 -12.73 -0.49 -11.09
N GLY A 58 -12.56 0.07 -9.88
CA GLY A 58 -13.31 -0.34 -8.70
C GLY A 58 -12.91 -1.71 -8.12
N ALA A 59 -11.75 -2.25 -8.51
CA ALA A 59 -11.24 -3.50 -7.96
C ALA A 59 -11.09 -3.39 -6.43
N VAL A 60 -11.59 -4.39 -5.72
CA VAL A 60 -11.53 -4.52 -4.25
C VAL A 60 -10.66 -5.69 -3.81
N ASP A 61 -10.12 -6.42 -4.77
CA ASP A 61 -9.16 -7.50 -4.58
C ASP A 61 -7.72 -6.96 -4.51
N TYR A 62 -6.77 -7.83 -4.23
CA TYR A 62 -5.35 -7.49 -4.14
C TYR A 62 -4.50 -8.38 -5.05
N ARG A 63 -3.24 -8.00 -5.23
CA ARG A 63 -2.19 -8.83 -5.87
C ARG A 63 -1.06 -9.08 -4.89
N LEU A 64 -0.53 -10.30 -4.95
CA LEU A 64 0.64 -10.70 -4.20
C LEU A 64 1.90 -10.31 -4.97
N ILE A 65 2.78 -9.59 -4.31
CA ILE A 65 4.10 -9.24 -4.85
C ILE A 65 5.15 -10.01 -4.06
N PRO A 66 5.98 -10.85 -4.71
CA PRO A 66 7.04 -11.58 -4.02
C PRO A 66 8.06 -10.63 -3.39
N GLY A 67 8.60 -11.00 -2.24
CA GLY A 67 9.65 -10.23 -1.55
C GLY A 67 10.99 -10.19 -2.31
N ASP A 68 11.16 -11.05 -3.32
CA ASP A 68 12.29 -11.09 -4.25
C ASP A 68 11.96 -10.56 -5.65
N ALA A 69 10.79 -9.93 -5.83
CA ALA A 69 10.36 -9.40 -7.12
C ALA A 69 11.37 -8.41 -7.70
N ASP A 70 11.58 -8.50 -9.02
CA ASP A 70 12.27 -7.48 -9.81
C ASP A 70 11.24 -6.42 -10.27
N PHE A 71 11.58 -5.14 -10.16
CA PHE A 71 10.70 -4.07 -10.64
C PHE A 71 10.42 -4.14 -12.15
N GLY A 72 11.33 -4.72 -12.93
CA GLY A 72 11.13 -4.98 -14.36
C GLY A 72 9.95 -5.92 -14.65
N ASP A 73 9.58 -6.77 -13.68
CA ASP A 73 8.45 -7.70 -13.79
C ASP A 73 7.13 -7.12 -13.29
N LEU A 74 7.16 -5.93 -12.70
CA LEU A 74 5.97 -5.27 -12.16
C LEU A 74 5.35 -4.29 -13.16
N VAL A 75 4.04 -4.19 -13.12
CA VAL A 75 3.23 -3.28 -13.93
C VAL A 75 2.29 -2.51 -13.02
N VAL A 76 2.04 -1.24 -13.35
CA VAL A 76 1.08 -0.37 -12.65
C VAL A 76 -0.19 -0.28 -13.46
N SER A 77 -1.31 -0.62 -12.83
CA SER A 77 -2.65 -0.45 -13.38
C SER A 77 -3.47 0.63 -12.64
N HIS A 78 -2.80 1.55 -11.94
CA HIS A 78 -3.48 2.60 -11.20
C HIS A 78 -4.26 3.52 -12.15
N ILE A 79 -5.55 3.69 -11.89
CA ILE A 79 -6.48 4.39 -12.77
C ILE A 79 -6.63 5.88 -12.48
N SER A 80 -6.19 6.34 -11.30
CA SER A 80 -6.28 7.77 -10.96
C SER A 80 -5.44 8.62 -11.92
N THR A 81 -6.00 9.75 -12.32
CA THR A 81 -5.29 10.79 -13.12
C THR A 81 -4.66 11.85 -12.22
N ASN A 82 -4.90 11.80 -10.92
CA ASN A 82 -4.56 12.85 -9.97
C ASN A 82 -3.20 12.63 -9.30
N PHE A 83 -2.38 11.70 -9.78
CA PHE A 83 -1.04 11.53 -9.24
C PHE A 83 0.02 11.63 -10.33
N ASP A 84 1.18 12.16 -9.95
CA ASP A 84 2.32 12.29 -10.85
C ASP A 84 2.96 10.91 -11.10
N ARG A 85 2.86 10.44 -12.34
CA ARG A 85 3.44 9.18 -12.78
C ARG A 85 4.92 9.29 -13.14
N SER A 86 5.46 10.51 -13.29
CA SER A 86 6.84 10.70 -13.72
C SER A 86 7.83 10.29 -12.63
N ALA A 87 7.51 10.57 -11.37
CA ALA A 87 8.38 10.25 -10.25
C ALA A 87 8.62 8.73 -10.10
N TYR A 88 7.57 7.91 -10.20
CA TYR A 88 7.74 6.47 -10.04
C TYR A 88 8.35 5.78 -11.28
N GLN A 89 8.28 6.41 -12.46
CA GLN A 89 9.01 5.93 -13.64
C GLN A 89 10.52 6.09 -13.46
N GLN A 90 10.93 7.06 -12.64
CA GLN A 90 12.33 7.29 -12.29
C GLN A 90 12.79 6.41 -11.14
N ASP A 91 11.96 6.28 -10.09
CA ASP A 91 12.25 5.43 -8.93
C ASP A 91 10.96 4.76 -8.40
N PRO A 92 10.77 3.46 -8.67
CA PRO A 92 9.62 2.72 -8.18
C PRO A 92 9.56 2.61 -6.65
N ASN A 93 10.66 2.84 -5.93
CA ASN A 93 10.66 2.83 -4.47
C ASN A 93 9.82 3.95 -3.84
N ILE A 94 9.44 4.99 -4.59
CA ILE A 94 8.55 6.05 -4.11
C ILE A 94 7.19 5.51 -3.68
N TRP A 95 6.69 4.48 -4.32
CA TRP A 95 5.35 3.92 -4.11
C TRP A 95 5.35 2.43 -3.76
N PHE A 96 6.51 1.78 -3.89
CA PHE A 96 6.72 0.40 -3.43
C PHE A 96 8.18 0.22 -2.99
N PRO A 97 8.57 0.67 -1.78
CA PRO A 97 9.96 0.80 -1.36
C PRO A 97 10.62 -0.55 -1.00
N LEU A 98 10.54 -1.53 -1.91
CA LEU A 98 11.04 -2.88 -1.68
C LEU A 98 12.56 -2.92 -1.57
N ASP A 99 13.28 -2.18 -2.45
CA ASP A 99 14.74 -2.15 -2.37
C ASP A 99 15.22 -1.45 -1.10
N ARG A 100 14.48 -0.41 -0.66
CA ARG A 100 14.81 0.29 0.60
C ARG A 100 14.67 -0.66 1.79
N LEU A 101 13.63 -1.49 1.84
CA LEU A 101 13.49 -2.49 2.89
C LEU A 101 14.59 -3.57 2.83
N ARG A 102 15.00 -3.97 1.63
CA ARG A 102 16.09 -4.92 1.45
C ARG A 102 17.43 -4.35 1.95
N GLU A 103 17.71 -3.08 1.67
CA GLU A 103 18.87 -2.36 2.17
C GLU A 103 18.84 -2.27 3.70
N MET A 104 17.72 -1.85 4.27
CA MET A 104 17.54 -1.78 5.73
C MET A 104 17.72 -3.15 6.40
N ALA A 105 17.27 -4.23 5.76
CA ALA A 105 17.49 -5.58 6.27
C ALA A 105 18.95 -5.98 6.20
N ALA A 106 19.66 -5.64 5.12
CA ALA A 106 21.09 -5.91 4.96
C ALA A 106 21.93 -5.13 5.98
N ASP A 107 21.51 -3.91 6.31
CA ASP A 107 22.18 -3.04 7.31
C ASP A 107 21.79 -3.39 8.77
N GLY A 108 20.84 -4.33 8.96
CA GLY A 108 20.38 -4.76 10.29
C GLY A 108 19.47 -3.75 10.99
N GLU A 109 18.89 -2.81 10.26
CA GLU A 109 17.94 -1.83 10.78
C GLU A 109 16.55 -2.45 11.00
N ILE A 110 16.19 -3.45 10.17
CA ILE A 110 15.00 -4.30 10.33
C ILE A 110 15.41 -5.77 10.40
N GLY A 111 14.57 -6.62 11.00
CA GLY A 111 14.83 -8.06 11.13
C GLY A 111 14.76 -8.81 9.80
N GLY A 112 13.96 -8.35 8.88
CA GLY A 112 13.83 -8.93 7.55
C GLY A 112 12.70 -8.34 6.73
N VAL A 113 12.69 -8.74 5.47
CA VAL A 113 11.63 -8.42 4.50
C VAL A 113 10.72 -9.63 4.36
N SER A 114 9.41 -9.42 4.37
CA SER A 114 8.43 -10.49 4.17
C SER A 114 8.59 -11.15 2.79
N SER A 115 8.32 -12.44 2.72
CA SER A 115 8.28 -13.17 1.43
C SER A 115 7.16 -12.70 0.51
N TRP A 116 6.13 -12.04 1.06
CA TRP A 116 5.00 -11.53 0.32
C TRP A 116 4.61 -10.13 0.76
N HIS A 117 4.29 -9.31 -0.22
CA HIS A 117 3.72 -7.99 -0.08
C HIS A 117 2.37 -7.92 -0.80
N TYR A 118 1.61 -6.86 -0.54
CA TYR A 118 0.23 -6.77 -1.02
C TYR A 118 0.02 -5.45 -1.76
N SER A 119 -0.58 -5.54 -2.94
CA SER A 119 -0.96 -4.38 -3.72
C SER A 119 -2.46 -4.34 -3.95
N PHE A 120 -3.07 -3.20 -3.69
CA PHE A 120 -4.46 -2.88 -3.95
C PHE A 120 -4.56 -1.82 -5.04
N MET A 121 -5.75 -1.70 -5.65
CA MET A 121 -6.08 -0.54 -6.45
C MET A 121 -6.40 0.63 -5.53
N GLY A 122 -5.74 1.78 -5.72
CA GLY A 122 -6.09 3.04 -5.08
C GLY A 122 -7.39 3.64 -5.62
N ALA A 123 -7.73 4.83 -5.15
CA ALA A 123 -8.94 5.56 -5.52
C ALA A 123 -10.24 4.77 -5.25
N GLN A 124 -10.27 3.94 -4.21
CA GLN A 124 -11.45 3.19 -3.79
C GLN A 124 -12.23 3.97 -2.71
N PRO A 125 -13.39 4.56 -3.04
CA PRO A 125 -14.16 5.34 -2.07
C PRO A 125 -14.99 4.47 -1.10
N ASN A 126 -15.23 3.21 -1.43
CA ASN A 126 -16.03 2.30 -0.62
C ASN A 126 -15.12 1.47 0.28
N HIS A 127 -14.97 1.91 1.53
CA HIS A 127 -14.12 1.23 2.52
C HIS A 127 -14.68 -0.14 2.92
N ASP A 128 -16.00 -0.29 2.99
CA ASP A 128 -16.65 -1.55 3.34
C ASP A 128 -16.35 -2.65 2.32
N ALA A 129 -16.25 -2.26 1.04
CA ALA A 129 -15.90 -3.19 -0.02
C ALA A 129 -14.47 -3.76 0.13
N LEU A 130 -13.56 -3.04 0.77
CA LEU A 130 -12.19 -3.48 1.04
C LEU A 130 -12.07 -4.34 2.30
N SER A 131 -13.05 -4.30 3.21
CA SER A 131 -12.95 -4.96 4.53
C SER A 131 -12.64 -6.44 4.42
N LYS A 132 -13.33 -7.16 3.54
CA LYS A 132 -13.11 -8.60 3.35
C LYS A 132 -11.68 -8.93 2.88
N ALA A 133 -11.18 -8.18 1.91
CA ALA A 133 -9.82 -8.36 1.41
C ALA A 133 -8.78 -7.92 2.47
N GLY A 134 -9.07 -6.86 3.22
CA GLY A 134 -8.24 -6.41 4.34
C GLY A 134 -8.13 -7.45 5.45
N GLU A 135 -9.24 -8.09 5.83
CA GLU A 135 -9.24 -9.19 6.81
C GLU A 135 -8.44 -10.41 6.32
N GLU A 136 -8.57 -10.73 5.03
CA GLU A 136 -7.81 -11.83 4.43
C GLU A 136 -6.31 -11.53 4.46
N VAL A 137 -5.90 -10.34 4.02
CA VAL A 137 -4.51 -9.89 4.08
C VAL A 137 -3.99 -9.87 5.52
N GLY A 138 -4.80 -9.42 6.48
CA GLY A 138 -4.44 -9.49 7.90
C GLY A 138 -4.11 -10.91 8.37
N ARG A 139 -4.94 -11.90 7.99
CA ARG A 139 -4.65 -13.32 8.30
C ARG A 139 -3.39 -13.83 7.61
N LEU A 140 -3.14 -13.42 6.37
CA LEU A 140 -1.93 -13.81 5.63
C LEU A 140 -0.67 -13.20 6.24
N LEU A 141 -0.73 -11.95 6.69
CA LEU A 141 0.38 -11.30 7.40
C LEU A 141 0.73 -12.06 8.70
N VAL A 142 -0.28 -12.43 9.49
CA VAL A 142 -0.07 -13.22 10.71
C VAL A 142 0.51 -14.60 10.38
N ALA A 143 -0.03 -15.29 9.37
CA ALA A 143 0.47 -16.59 8.94
C ALA A 143 1.91 -16.54 8.39
N GLY A 144 2.29 -15.41 7.81
CA GLY A 144 3.64 -15.13 7.31
C GLY A 144 4.59 -14.57 8.37
N GLU A 145 4.19 -14.55 9.65
CA GLU A 145 4.99 -14.04 10.77
C GLU A 145 5.48 -12.58 10.55
N VAL A 146 4.63 -11.77 9.91
CA VAL A 146 4.91 -10.34 9.67
C VAL A 146 4.60 -9.55 10.95
N ASP A 147 5.57 -8.78 11.40
CA ASP A 147 5.46 -7.94 12.60
C ASP A 147 4.97 -6.52 12.30
N VAL A 148 5.35 -5.99 11.13
CA VAL A 148 5.05 -4.61 10.71
C VAL A 148 4.55 -4.58 9.28
N ALA A 149 3.43 -3.91 9.04
CA ALA A 149 2.93 -3.58 7.71
C ALA A 149 3.21 -2.10 7.41
N LEU A 150 4.07 -1.84 6.42
CA LEU A 150 4.31 -0.51 5.88
C LEU A 150 3.19 -0.16 4.91
N MET A 151 2.31 0.77 5.31
CA MET A 151 1.21 1.24 4.48
C MET A 151 1.68 2.37 3.56
N VAL A 152 1.59 2.16 2.24
CA VAL A 152 2.01 3.15 1.23
C VAL A 152 0.78 3.58 0.42
N PRO A 153 0.10 4.64 0.84
CA PRO A 153 -1.04 5.19 0.09
C PRO A 153 -0.55 5.92 -1.18
N VAL A 154 -1.19 5.65 -2.31
CA VAL A 154 -0.92 6.25 -3.61
C VAL A 154 -2.22 6.79 -4.22
#